data_ae0d3f562a592dcf2d80b9389808fc8c
#
_entry.id   ae0d3f562a592dcf2d80b9389808fc8c
#
_cell.length_a   1.000
_cell.length_b   1.000
_cell.length_c   1.000
_cell.angle_alpha   90.00
_cell.angle_beta   90.00
_cell.angle_gamma   90.00
#
_symmetry.space_group_name_H-M   'P 1'
#
loop_
_entity.id
_entity.type
_entity.pdbx_description
1 polymer ?
#
loop_
_entity_poly.entity_id
_entity_poly.type
_entity_poly.pdbx_seq_one_letter_code
_entity_poly.pdbx_strand_id
1 'polypeptide(L)'
;MLLTKMLQTFGEYLVLMGRVFSRPERLRMFWKRYVKEMAALGVDSIIIVLLISFFIGAVICIQIKLNIESAWMPKWVSGYVTREIMLLEFSSSIMCLILAGKVGSNIASEIGTMRVTQQIDALEIMGVNSASYVILPKIVGMLTMIPLLVIFSTTSGIVGAYATAYIGHIITPAHLTEGIQYDFNQWYFWMGVIKSFFFAFIIATVSAFYGYRVEGGSVAVGKASTDAVVSSSMLVLFSDLFLTQLLS
;
A
#
# COMPACT_ATOMS: atom_id res chain seq x y z
N MET A 1 7.90 9.06 -30.95
CA MET A 1 6.48 8.72 -30.76
C MET A 1 6.16 8.12 -29.38
N LEU A 2 6.95 7.17 -28.84
CA LEU A 2 6.71 6.58 -27.50
C LEU A 2 7.05 7.59 -26.38
N LEU A 3 8.17 8.27 -26.48
CA LEU A 3 8.62 9.27 -25.52
C LEU A 3 7.67 10.48 -25.44
N THR A 4 7.15 10.94 -26.57
CA THR A 4 6.18 12.04 -26.59
C THR A 4 4.86 11.67 -25.91
N LYS A 5 4.38 10.44 -26.09
CA LYS A 5 3.19 9.94 -25.38
C LYS A 5 3.42 9.83 -23.88
N MET A 6 4.59 9.36 -23.42
CA MET A 6 4.93 9.31 -22.01
C MET A 6 4.98 10.71 -21.37
N LEU A 7 5.62 11.67 -22.03
CA LEU A 7 5.67 13.05 -21.57
C LEU A 7 4.29 13.70 -21.53
N GLN A 8 3.44 13.42 -22.50
CA GLN A 8 2.05 13.90 -22.52
C GLN A 8 1.26 13.32 -21.35
N THR A 9 1.32 12.00 -21.13
CA THR A 9 0.64 11.33 -20.00
C THR A 9 1.11 11.87 -18.65
N PHE A 10 2.42 12.12 -18.52
CA PHE A 10 2.98 12.72 -17.32
C PHE A 10 2.52 14.16 -17.11
N GLY A 11 2.46 14.97 -18.19
CA GLY A 11 1.92 16.33 -18.13
C GLY A 11 0.46 16.35 -17.70
N GLU A 12 -0.37 15.47 -18.25
CA GLU A 12 -1.79 15.35 -17.87
C GLU A 12 -1.96 14.90 -16.40
N TYR A 13 -1.10 14.00 -15.92
CA TYR A 13 -1.07 13.63 -14.51
C TYR A 13 -0.76 14.83 -13.60
N LEU A 14 0.26 15.62 -13.93
CA LEU A 14 0.61 16.83 -13.16
C LEU A 14 -0.53 17.88 -13.15
N VAL A 15 -1.17 18.10 -14.29
CA VAL A 15 -2.32 19.01 -14.40
C VAL A 15 -3.48 18.50 -13.54
N LEU A 16 -3.79 17.20 -13.58
CA LEU A 16 -4.84 16.63 -12.73
C LEU A 16 -4.50 16.79 -11.25
N MET A 17 -3.26 16.49 -10.83
CA MET A 17 -2.84 16.67 -9.44
C MET A 17 -2.91 18.13 -9.01
N GLY A 18 -2.56 19.08 -9.87
CA GLY A 18 -2.75 20.50 -9.61
C GLY A 18 -4.21 20.88 -9.34
N ARG A 19 -5.16 20.29 -10.07
CA ARG A 19 -6.60 20.46 -9.81
C ARG A 19 -7.07 19.80 -8.52
N VAL A 20 -6.53 18.63 -8.19
CA VAL A 20 -6.87 17.90 -6.95
C VAL A 20 -6.49 18.68 -5.70
N PHE A 21 -5.31 19.29 -5.69
CA PHE A 21 -4.82 20.07 -4.54
C PHE A 21 -5.29 21.53 -4.55
N SER A 22 -6.05 21.98 -5.58
CA SER A 22 -6.71 23.25 -5.54
C SER A 22 -7.91 23.19 -4.59
N ARG A 23 -8.14 24.27 -3.87
CA ARG A 23 -9.06 24.48 -2.73
C ARG A 23 -10.23 23.48 -2.58
N PRO A 24 -10.33 22.77 -1.45
CA PRO A 24 -11.53 22.01 -1.09
C PRO A 24 -12.70 22.98 -0.83
N GLU A 25 -13.82 22.80 -1.52
CA GLU A 25 -14.93 23.76 -1.50
C GLU A 25 -15.66 23.84 -0.16
N ARG A 26 -15.78 22.73 0.59
CA ARG A 26 -16.44 22.68 1.90
C ARG A 26 -15.80 21.64 2.82
N LEU A 27 -15.11 22.07 3.86
CA LEU A 27 -14.44 21.22 4.84
C LEU A 27 -15.37 20.16 5.48
N ARG A 28 -16.62 20.49 5.78
CA ARG A 28 -17.58 19.55 6.37
C ARG A 28 -17.90 18.37 5.44
N MET A 29 -18.01 18.60 4.14
CA MET A 29 -18.27 17.54 3.15
C MET A 29 -17.03 16.71 2.92
N PHE A 30 -15.85 17.33 2.92
CA PHE A 30 -14.56 16.65 2.86
C PHE A 30 -14.41 15.65 4.00
N TRP A 31 -14.62 16.06 5.26
CA TRP A 31 -14.49 15.18 6.42
C TRP A 31 -15.45 13.99 6.38
N LYS A 32 -16.70 14.21 5.96
CA LYS A 32 -17.68 13.12 5.82
C LYS A 32 -17.24 12.09 4.78
N ARG A 33 -16.70 12.54 3.64
CA ARG A 33 -16.16 11.66 2.60
C ARG A 33 -14.88 10.97 3.04
N TYR A 34 -13.96 11.70 3.64
CA TYR A 34 -12.72 11.16 4.17
C TYR A 34 -12.96 9.98 5.12
N VAL A 35 -13.87 10.12 6.09
CA VAL A 35 -14.20 9.01 7.01
C VAL A 35 -14.81 7.81 6.26
N LYS A 36 -15.65 8.07 5.25
CA LYS A 36 -16.19 7.00 4.41
C LYS A 36 -15.10 6.27 3.62
N GLU A 37 -14.18 7.03 3.03
CA GLU A 37 -13.04 6.46 2.29
C GLU A 37 -12.08 5.68 3.21
N MET A 38 -11.81 6.19 4.41
CA MET A 38 -11.04 5.45 5.42
C MET A 38 -11.67 4.09 5.73
N ALA A 39 -12.98 4.03 5.87
CA ALA A 39 -13.68 2.77 6.12
C ALA A 39 -13.56 1.83 4.90
N ALA A 40 -13.90 2.31 3.71
CA ALA A 40 -13.95 1.49 2.51
C ALA A 40 -12.56 1.02 2.02
N LEU A 41 -11.54 1.88 2.10
CA LEU A 41 -10.20 1.56 1.62
C LEU A 41 -9.31 0.93 2.71
N GLY A 42 -9.48 1.38 3.96
CA GLY A 42 -8.66 0.95 5.08
C GLY A 42 -9.27 -0.20 5.88
N VAL A 43 -10.41 0.05 6.54
CA VAL A 43 -11.00 -0.92 7.49
C VAL A 43 -11.37 -2.23 6.78
N ASP A 44 -11.95 -2.16 5.59
CA ASP A 44 -12.28 -3.34 4.78
C ASP A 44 -11.04 -4.12 4.30
N SER A 45 -9.84 -3.53 4.44
CA SER A 45 -8.58 -4.18 4.11
C SER A 45 -7.87 -4.80 5.30
N ILE A 46 -8.27 -4.52 6.56
CA ILE A 46 -7.59 -5.00 7.77
C ILE A 46 -7.54 -6.53 7.80
N ILE A 47 -8.66 -7.21 7.55
CA ILE A 47 -8.74 -8.68 7.65
C ILE A 47 -7.78 -9.34 6.68
N ILE A 48 -7.75 -8.91 5.42
CA ILE A 48 -6.87 -9.50 4.40
C ILE A 48 -5.40 -9.22 4.72
N VAL A 49 -5.08 -8.01 5.21
CA VAL A 49 -3.74 -7.64 5.64
C VAL A 49 -3.27 -8.52 6.79
N LEU A 50 -4.07 -8.69 7.83
CA LEU A 50 -3.75 -9.53 8.98
C LEU A 50 -3.53 -10.98 8.59
N LEU A 51 -4.42 -11.56 7.77
CA LEU A 51 -4.32 -12.95 7.33
C LEU A 51 -3.07 -13.19 6.49
N ILE A 52 -2.83 -12.36 5.48
CA ILE A 52 -1.68 -12.52 4.60
C ILE A 52 -0.38 -12.38 5.42
N SER A 53 -0.28 -11.35 6.25
CA SER A 53 0.92 -11.09 7.06
C SER A 53 1.19 -12.20 8.06
N PHE A 54 0.14 -12.74 8.70
CA PHE A 54 0.27 -13.86 9.62
C PHE A 54 0.88 -15.09 8.93
N PHE A 55 0.31 -15.52 7.81
CA PHE A 55 0.81 -16.70 7.10
C PHE A 55 2.21 -16.48 6.52
N ILE A 56 2.49 -15.31 6.00
CA ILE A 56 3.82 -15.05 5.43
C ILE A 56 4.87 -14.94 6.53
N GLY A 57 4.58 -14.30 7.66
CA GLY A 57 5.49 -14.29 8.81
C GLY A 57 5.81 -15.70 9.30
N ALA A 58 4.79 -16.57 9.34
CA ALA A 58 4.96 -17.99 9.63
C ALA A 58 5.89 -18.70 8.61
N VAL A 59 5.61 -18.51 7.31
CA VAL A 59 6.40 -19.12 6.23
C VAL A 59 7.84 -18.62 6.23
N ILE A 60 8.06 -17.30 6.36
CA ILE A 60 9.41 -16.72 6.42
C ILE A 60 10.20 -17.33 7.58
N CYS A 61 9.60 -17.44 8.77
CA CYS A 61 10.24 -18.02 9.93
C CYS A 61 10.68 -19.48 9.70
N ILE A 62 9.81 -20.29 9.09
CA ILE A 62 10.13 -21.69 8.73
C ILE A 62 11.26 -21.74 7.70
N GLN A 63 11.16 -20.92 6.65
CA GLN A 63 12.11 -20.92 5.55
C GLN A 63 13.51 -20.48 5.98
N ILE A 64 13.59 -19.47 6.84
CA ILE A 64 14.86 -19.01 7.39
C ILE A 64 15.49 -20.12 8.24
N LYS A 65 14.71 -20.77 9.11
CA LYS A 65 15.24 -21.89 9.91
C LYS A 65 15.81 -22.99 9.02
N LEU A 66 15.09 -23.41 7.99
CA LEU A 66 15.56 -24.47 7.07
C LEU A 66 16.84 -24.07 6.31
N ASN A 67 17.01 -22.80 5.98
CA ASN A 67 18.19 -22.31 5.27
C ASN A 67 19.41 -22.09 6.20
N ILE A 68 19.18 -21.79 7.49
CA ILE A 68 20.23 -21.44 8.46
C ILE A 68 20.60 -22.65 9.36
N GLU A 69 20.12 -23.85 9.08
CA GLU A 69 20.39 -25.04 9.88
C GLU A 69 21.84 -25.55 9.71
N SER A 70 22.81 -24.68 9.99
CA SER A 70 24.23 -25.04 10.05
C SER A 70 24.72 -25.04 11.50
N ALA A 71 25.59 -25.99 11.84
CA ALA A 71 26.15 -26.13 13.18
C ALA A 71 26.92 -24.88 13.70
N TRP A 72 27.27 -23.97 12.81
CA TRP A 72 28.08 -22.78 13.09
C TRP A 72 27.23 -21.53 13.39
N MET A 73 25.93 -21.51 13.08
CA MET A 73 25.08 -20.33 13.31
C MET A 73 24.29 -20.43 14.62
N PRO A 74 24.25 -19.37 15.42
CA PRO A 74 23.42 -19.32 16.62
C PRO A 74 21.93 -19.47 16.29
N LYS A 75 21.20 -20.23 17.10
CA LYS A 75 19.78 -20.55 16.86
C LYS A 75 18.84 -19.33 16.89
N TRP A 76 19.23 -18.25 17.55
CA TRP A 76 18.46 -17.01 17.60
C TRP A 76 18.45 -16.22 16.28
N VAL A 77 19.39 -16.48 15.37
CA VAL A 77 19.50 -15.76 14.08
C VAL A 77 18.23 -15.86 13.25
N SER A 78 17.51 -16.98 13.33
CA SER A 78 16.23 -17.14 12.61
C SER A 78 15.18 -16.12 13.05
N GLY A 79 15.07 -15.81 14.33
CA GLY A 79 14.17 -14.78 14.86
C GLY A 79 14.59 -13.38 14.43
N TYR A 80 15.89 -13.10 14.49
CA TYR A 80 16.45 -11.81 14.06
C TYR A 80 16.15 -11.52 12.58
N VAL A 81 16.50 -12.45 11.68
CA VAL A 81 16.30 -12.28 10.24
C VAL A 81 14.80 -12.21 9.88
N THR A 82 13.95 -13.00 10.55
CA THR A 82 12.49 -12.91 10.36
C THR A 82 11.99 -11.52 10.69
N ARG A 83 12.39 -10.94 11.81
CA ARG A 83 12.02 -9.57 12.20
C ARG A 83 12.51 -8.56 11.17
N GLU A 84 13.76 -8.64 10.75
CA GLU A 84 14.35 -7.71 9.78
C GLU A 84 13.58 -7.72 8.45
N ILE A 85 13.30 -8.89 7.90
CA ILE A 85 12.53 -9.01 6.66
C ILE A 85 11.12 -8.44 6.84
N MET A 86 10.46 -8.70 7.97
CA MET A 86 9.12 -8.19 8.23
C MET A 86 9.10 -6.67 8.38
N LEU A 87 10.10 -6.06 9.05
CA LEU A 87 10.16 -4.63 9.29
C LEU A 87 10.58 -3.85 8.03
N LEU A 88 11.62 -4.30 7.35
CA LEU A 88 12.26 -3.52 6.28
C LEU A 88 11.52 -3.62 4.95
N GLU A 89 11.04 -4.83 4.60
CA GLU A 89 10.54 -5.08 3.25
C GLU A 89 9.10 -5.59 3.22
N PHE A 90 8.79 -6.65 3.98
CA PHE A 90 7.50 -7.32 3.79
C PHE A 90 6.32 -6.39 4.13
N SER A 91 6.33 -5.82 5.33
CA SER A 91 5.20 -5.02 5.81
C SER A 91 5.02 -3.71 5.05
N SER A 92 6.10 -3.09 4.55
CA SER A 92 6.01 -1.85 3.78
C SER A 92 5.80 -2.12 2.28
N SER A 93 6.73 -2.83 1.64
CA SER A 93 6.79 -2.92 0.18
C SER A 93 5.84 -3.97 -0.38
N ILE A 94 5.94 -5.23 0.07
CA ILE A 94 5.11 -6.32 -0.45
C ILE A 94 3.64 -6.11 -0.08
N MET A 95 3.38 -5.64 1.15
CA MET A 95 2.00 -5.38 1.56
C MET A 95 1.37 -4.24 0.76
N CYS A 96 2.13 -3.18 0.46
CA CYS A 96 1.64 -2.10 -0.41
C CYS A 96 1.37 -2.57 -1.84
N LEU A 97 2.13 -3.54 -2.39
CA LEU A 97 1.82 -4.14 -3.69
C LEU A 97 0.48 -4.89 -3.68
N ILE A 98 0.21 -5.65 -2.62
CA ILE A 98 -1.09 -6.34 -2.45
C ILE A 98 -2.23 -5.31 -2.33
N LEU A 99 -2.01 -4.24 -1.57
CA LEU A 99 -2.97 -3.16 -1.44
C LEU A 99 -3.16 -2.37 -2.74
N ALA A 100 -2.12 -2.21 -3.57
CA ALA A 100 -2.25 -1.64 -4.90
C ALA A 100 -3.23 -2.46 -5.76
N GLY A 101 -3.17 -3.78 -5.68
CA GLY A 101 -4.12 -4.67 -6.34
C GLY A 101 -5.55 -4.49 -5.84
N LYS A 102 -5.78 -4.48 -4.53
CA LYS A 102 -7.12 -4.38 -3.94
C LYS A 102 -7.67 -2.96 -3.95
N VAL A 103 -6.92 -2.03 -3.35
CA VAL A 103 -7.39 -0.66 -3.12
C VAL A 103 -7.20 0.19 -4.37
N GLY A 104 -6.08 0.03 -5.07
CA GLY A 104 -5.81 0.75 -6.31
C GLY A 104 -6.82 0.40 -7.41
N SER A 105 -7.14 -0.87 -7.60
CA SER A 105 -8.18 -1.29 -8.54
C SER A 105 -9.56 -0.75 -8.17
N ASN A 106 -9.91 -0.74 -6.88
CA ASN A 106 -11.18 -0.21 -6.38
C ASN A 106 -11.29 1.30 -6.68
N ILE A 107 -10.26 2.08 -6.37
CA ILE A 107 -10.21 3.53 -6.66
C ILE A 107 -10.40 3.80 -8.16
N ALA A 108 -9.63 3.11 -9.01
CA ALA A 108 -9.69 3.30 -10.45
C ALA A 108 -11.06 2.89 -11.02
N SER A 109 -11.63 1.79 -10.55
CA SER A 109 -12.95 1.30 -10.97
C SER A 109 -14.07 2.23 -10.52
N GLU A 110 -14.05 2.71 -9.27
CA GLU A 110 -15.07 3.61 -8.75
C GLU A 110 -15.07 4.95 -9.50
N ILE A 111 -13.90 5.59 -9.63
CA ILE A 111 -13.77 6.86 -10.35
C ILE A 111 -14.09 6.67 -11.84
N GLY A 112 -13.64 5.58 -12.46
CA GLY A 112 -13.95 5.22 -13.83
C GLY A 112 -15.44 5.04 -14.06
N THR A 113 -16.14 4.38 -13.14
CA THR A 113 -17.58 4.24 -13.17
C THR A 113 -18.28 5.60 -13.07
N MET A 114 -17.85 6.48 -12.17
CA MET A 114 -18.37 7.85 -12.06
C MET A 114 -18.15 8.65 -13.35
N ARG A 115 -17.04 8.40 -14.07
CA ARG A 115 -16.74 9.04 -15.34
C ARG A 115 -17.70 8.57 -16.44
N VAL A 116 -17.84 7.25 -16.60
CA VAL A 116 -18.70 6.64 -17.62
C VAL A 116 -20.19 6.97 -17.40
N THR A 117 -20.61 7.09 -16.16
CA THR A 117 -22.00 7.46 -15.80
C THR A 117 -22.21 8.98 -15.76
N GLN A 118 -21.25 9.77 -16.27
CA GLN A 118 -21.33 11.24 -16.35
C GLN A 118 -21.52 11.97 -15.01
N GLN A 119 -21.25 11.31 -13.88
CA GLN A 119 -21.33 11.93 -12.55
C GLN A 119 -20.26 13.01 -12.37
N ILE A 120 -19.06 12.78 -12.93
CA ILE A 120 -17.96 13.76 -12.91
C ILE A 120 -18.33 15.00 -13.71
N ASP A 121 -18.92 14.83 -14.90
CA ASP A 121 -19.36 15.94 -15.76
C ASP A 121 -20.50 16.74 -15.11
N ALA A 122 -21.43 16.05 -14.45
CA ALA A 122 -22.49 16.69 -13.69
C ALA A 122 -21.94 17.57 -12.55
N LEU A 123 -20.90 17.14 -11.85
CA LEU A 123 -20.23 17.93 -10.81
C LEU A 123 -19.59 19.19 -11.42
N GLU A 124 -18.95 19.07 -12.58
CA GLU A 124 -18.32 20.22 -13.27
C GLU A 124 -19.36 21.25 -13.77
N ILE A 125 -20.50 20.79 -14.30
CA ILE A 125 -21.60 21.67 -14.70
C ILE A 125 -22.17 22.43 -13.49
N MET A 126 -22.19 21.81 -12.31
CA MET A 126 -22.60 22.46 -11.07
C MET A 126 -21.54 23.44 -10.51
N GLY A 127 -20.39 23.61 -11.18
CA GLY A 127 -19.30 24.50 -10.75
C GLY A 127 -18.42 23.92 -9.65
N VAL A 128 -18.57 22.61 -9.35
CA VAL A 128 -17.77 21.90 -8.34
C VAL A 128 -16.49 21.37 -9.00
N ASN A 129 -15.32 21.58 -8.37
CA ASN A 129 -14.10 20.95 -8.83
C ASN A 129 -14.16 19.42 -8.56
N SER A 130 -14.57 18.67 -9.58
CA SER A 130 -14.76 17.21 -9.52
C SER A 130 -13.51 16.47 -9.07
N ALA A 131 -12.31 16.89 -9.53
CA ALA A 131 -11.03 16.27 -9.17
C ALA A 131 -10.74 16.40 -7.66
N SER A 132 -10.84 17.60 -7.09
CA SER A 132 -10.65 17.81 -5.65
C SER A 132 -11.72 17.12 -4.82
N TYR A 133 -12.99 17.13 -5.29
CA TYR A 133 -14.10 16.57 -4.55
C TYR A 133 -14.09 15.04 -4.45
N VAL A 134 -13.63 14.35 -5.51
CA VAL A 134 -13.63 12.87 -5.57
C VAL A 134 -12.28 12.29 -5.15
N ILE A 135 -11.17 12.87 -5.62
CA ILE A 135 -9.84 12.26 -5.50
C ILE A 135 -9.17 12.63 -4.16
N LEU A 136 -9.27 13.88 -3.71
CA LEU A 136 -8.56 14.33 -2.51
C LEU A 136 -8.92 13.55 -1.24
N PRO A 137 -10.20 13.25 -0.93
CA PRO A 137 -10.55 12.43 0.23
C PRO A 137 -9.94 11.01 0.19
N LYS A 138 -9.84 10.42 -1.02
CA LYS A 138 -9.23 9.11 -1.23
C LYS A 138 -7.72 9.12 -0.97
N ILE A 139 -7.01 10.15 -1.47
CA ILE A 139 -5.58 10.33 -1.22
C ILE A 139 -5.31 10.46 0.28
N VAL A 140 -6.03 11.35 0.96
CA VAL A 140 -5.83 11.58 2.41
C VAL A 140 -6.23 10.34 3.21
N GLY A 141 -7.31 9.65 2.81
CA GLY A 141 -7.74 8.37 3.40
C GLY A 141 -6.66 7.30 3.31
N MET A 142 -6.03 7.15 2.15
CA MET A 142 -4.95 6.20 1.96
C MET A 142 -3.67 6.58 2.72
N LEU A 143 -3.30 7.85 2.72
CA LEU A 143 -2.14 8.35 3.46
C LEU A 143 -2.25 8.10 4.97
N THR A 144 -3.46 8.07 5.52
CA THR A 144 -3.67 7.78 6.95
C THR A 144 -3.81 6.28 7.23
N MET A 145 -4.49 5.54 6.35
CA MET A 145 -4.80 4.13 6.60
C MET A 145 -3.67 3.17 6.24
N ILE A 146 -2.93 3.40 5.14
CA ILE A 146 -1.86 2.47 4.73
C ILE A 146 -0.74 2.37 5.78
N PRO A 147 -0.19 3.45 6.36
CA PRO A 147 0.80 3.33 7.42
C PRO A 147 0.28 2.54 8.64
N LEU A 148 -0.99 2.71 8.99
CA LEU A 148 -1.63 1.97 10.06
C LEU A 148 -1.77 0.47 9.73
N LEU A 149 -2.12 0.14 8.48
CA LEU A 149 -2.16 -1.23 7.98
C LEU A 149 -0.77 -1.88 7.97
N VAL A 150 0.28 -1.12 7.68
CA VAL A 150 1.67 -1.60 7.74
C VAL A 150 2.07 -1.97 9.17
N ILE A 151 1.69 -1.19 10.17
CA ILE A 151 1.89 -1.52 11.58
C ILE A 151 1.16 -2.82 11.96
N PHE A 152 -0.10 -2.97 11.54
CA PHE A 152 -0.86 -4.20 11.75
C PHE A 152 -0.24 -5.39 11.02
N SER A 153 0.28 -5.19 9.82
CA SER A 153 1.00 -6.20 9.04
C SER A 153 2.23 -6.70 9.79
N THR A 154 3.06 -5.80 10.28
CA THR A 154 4.28 -6.16 11.04
C THR A 154 3.95 -6.95 12.28
N THR A 155 2.99 -6.48 13.08
CA THR A 155 2.58 -7.18 14.31
C THR A 155 1.99 -8.55 14.02
N SER A 156 1.12 -8.66 13.02
CA SER A 156 0.50 -9.92 12.62
C SER A 156 1.54 -10.93 12.09
N GLY A 157 2.54 -10.47 11.32
CA GLY A 157 3.61 -11.33 10.81
C GLY A 157 4.50 -11.88 11.93
N ILE A 158 4.83 -11.05 12.93
CA ILE A 158 5.56 -11.51 14.11
C ILE A 158 4.73 -12.53 14.90
N VAL A 159 3.43 -12.32 15.08
CA VAL A 159 2.52 -13.29 15.71
C VAL A 159 2.50 -14.60 14.91
N GLY A 160 2.49 -14.55 13.57
CA GLY A 160 2.61 -15.71 12.70
C GLY A 160 3.91 -16.50 12.94
N ALA A 161 5.03 -15.80 13.07
CA ALA A 161 6.31 -16.43 13.42
C ALA A 161 6.26 -17.15 14.80
N TYR A 162 5.64 -16.51 15.80
CA TYR A 162 5.43 -17.17 17.10
C TYR A 162 4.51 -18.39 17.01
N ALA A 163 3.48 -18.35 16.16
CA ALA A 163 2.60 -19.50 15.95
C ALA A 163 3.38 -20.74 15.45
N THR A 164 4.39 -20.56 14.58
CA THR A 164 5.25 -21.66 14.13
C THR A 164 6.13 -22.22 15.25
N ALA A 165 6.57 -21.38 16.19
CA ALA A 165 7.35 -21.82 17.32
C ALA A 165 6.53 -22.62 18.33
N TYR A 166 5.30 -22.19 18.63
CA TYR A 166 4.45 -22.85 19.63
C TYR A 166 3.67 -24.04 19.08
N ILE A 167 3.13 -23.95 17.87
CA ILE A 167 2.27 -25.00 17.29
C ILE A 167 3.12 -25.98 16.48
N GLY A 168 4.05 -25.48 15.68
CA GLY A 168 4.88 -26.31 14.81
C GLY A 168 6.09 -26.93 15.49
N HIS A 169 6.47 -26.47 16.69
CA HIS A 169 7.70 -26.88 17.40
C HIS A 169 8.97 -26.83 16.53
N ILE A 170 8.94 -26.04 15.47
CA ILE A 170 10.02 -25.94 14.49
C ILE A 170 11.21 -25.15 15.06
N ILE A 171 10.91 -24.11 15.84
CA ILE A 171 11.88 -23.26 16.53
C ILE A 171 11.49 -23.19 18.00
N THR A 172 12.47 -23.23 18.89
CA THR A 172 12.22 -23.04 20.33
C THR A 172 11.76 -21.59 20.57
N PRO A 173 10.62 -21.35 21.22
CA PRO A 173 10.11 -19.99 21.46
C PRO A 173 11.12 -19.05 22.13
N ALA A 174 11.98 -19.58 23.02
CA ALA A 174 13.05 -18.82 23.66
C ALA A 174 14.05 -18.25 22.64
N HIS A 175 14.52 -19.07 21.69
CA HIS A 175 15.45 -18.60 20.66
C HIS A 175 14.81 -17.62 19.68
N LEU A 176 13.51 -17.80 19.38
CA LEU A 176 12.78 -16.83 18.56
C LEU A 176 12.68 -15.47 19.27
N THR A 177 12.33 -15.48 20.56
CA THR A 177 12.22 -14.25 21.35
C THR A 177 13.58 -13.56 21.48
N GLU A 178 14.64 -14.32 21.77
CA GLU A 178 16.01 -13.80 21.81
C GLU A 178 16.38 -13.12 20.50
N GLY A 179 16.10 -13.75 19.35
CA GLY A 179 16.38 -13.19 18.02
C GLY A 179 15.57 -11.95 17.72
N ILE A 180 14.28 -11.92 18.05
CA ILE A 180 13.42 -10.76 17.82
C ILE A 180 13.88 -9.56 18.67
N GLN A 181 14.41 -9.78 19.86
CA GLN A 181 14.90 -8.72 20.75
C GLN A 181 16.35 -8.32 20.50
N TYR A 182 17.14 -9.19 19.84
CA TYR A 182 18.55 -8.95 19.59
C TYR A 182 18.76 -7.72 18.71
N ASP A 183 19.56 -6.76 19.17
CA ASP A 183 19.97 -5.54 18.47
C ASP A 183 18.81 -4.83 17.76
N PHE A 184 17.75 -4.50 18.52
CA PHE A 184 16.56 -3.86 17.98
C PHE A 184 16.83 -2.41 17.61
N ASN A 185 16.90 -2.11 16.31
CA ASN A 185 17.02 -0.75 15.82
C ASN A 185 15.62 -0.16 15.54
N GLN A 186 15.20 0.81 16.36
CA GLN A 186 13.92 1.49 16.21
C GLN A 186 13.78 2.23 14.87
N TRP A 187 14.90 2.60 14.23
CA TRP A 187 14.90 3.27 12.94
C TRP A 187 14.25 2.42 11.83
N TYR A 188 14.47 1.11 11.84
CA TYR A 188 13.90 0.21 10.84
C TYR A 188 12.37 0.20 10.84
N PHE A 189 11.76 0.33 12.01
CA PHE A 189 10.31 0.47 12.12
C PHE A 189 9.83 1.78 11.47
N TRP A 190 10.48 2.91 11.79
CA TRP A 190 10.13 4.20 11.20
C TRP A 190 10.37 4.25 9.70
N MET A 191 11.42 3.60 9.21
CA MET A 191 11.71 3.46 7.80
C MET A 191 10.55 2.79 7.04
N GLY A 192 10.00 1.68 7.57
CA GLY A 192 8.82 1.02 7.00
C GLY A 192 7.59 1.93 6.96
N VAL A 193 7.35 2.71 8.03
CA VAL A 193 6.24 3.67 8.10
C VAL A 193 6.43 4.81 7.10
N ILE A 194 7.62 5.38 6.99
CA ILE A 194 7.93 6.45 6.02
C ILE A 194 7.73 5.95 4.59
N LYS A 195 8.29 4.79 4.23
CA LYS A 195 8.07 4.16 2.92
C LYS A 195 6.58 4.02 2.60
N SER A 196 5.78 3.59 3.57
CA SER A 196 4.35 3.36 3.39
C SER A 196 3.57 4.64 3.05
N PHE A 197 3.97 5.81 3.54
CA PHE A 197 3.38 7.09 3.15
C PHE A 197 3.60 7.39 1.67
N PHE A 198 4.82 7.20 1.18
CA PHE A 198 5.12 7.39 -0.24
C PHE A 198 4.35 6.43 -1.13
N PHE A 199 4.29 5.16 -0.75
CA PHE A 199 3.55 4.14 -1.50
C PHE A 199 2.05 4.42 -1.51
N ALA A 200 1.48 4.82 -0.38
CA ALA A 200 0.09 5.25 -0.28
C ALA A 200 -0.24 6.38 -1.25
N PHE A 201 0.64 7.38 -1.32
CA PHE A 201 0.49 8.50 -2.24
C PHE A 201 0.54 8.05 -3.70
N ILE A 202 1.52 7.23 -4.07
CA ILE A 202 1.67 6.71 -5.44
C ILE A 202 0.43 5.90 -5.83
N ILE A 203 0.01 4.94 -5.00
CA ILE A 203 -1.14 4.08 -5.31
C ILE A 203 -2.40 4.91 -5.48
N ALA A 204 -2.68 5.85 -4.56
CA ALA A 204 -3.88 6.68 -4.60
C ALA A 204 -3.93 7.58 -5.85
N THR A 205 -2.84 8.28 -6.14
CA THR A 205 -2.79 9.27 -7.22
C THR A 205 -2.78 8.61 -8.60
N VAL A 206 -2.01 7.53 -8.77
CA VAL A 206 -1.94 6.81 -10.05
C VAL A 206 -3.28 6.12 -10.34
N SER A 207 -3.85 5.44 -9.36
CA SER A 207 -5.16 4.79 -9.55
C SER A 207 -6.27 5.78 -9.86
N ALA A 208 -6.28 6.92 -9.17
CA ALA A 208 -7.24 8.00 -9.45
C ALA A 208 -7.05 8.58 -10.86
N PHE A 209 -5.81 8.74 -11.32
CA PHE A 209 -5.52 9.24 -12.65
C PHE A 209 -6.05 8.32 -13.74
N TYR A 210 -5.80 7.02 -13.65
CA TYR A 210 -6.33 6.06 -14.62
C TYR A 210 -7.86 6.02 -14.61
N GLY A 211 -8.48 6.02 -13.44
CA GLY A 211 -9.94 6.06 -13.31
C GLY A 211 -10.56 7.33 -13.89
N TYR A 212 -9.96 8.49 -13.65
CA TYR A 212 -10.48 9.78 -14.10
C TYR A 212 -10.44 9.98 -15.63
N ARG A 213 -9.53 9.28 -16.31
CA ARG A 213 -9.33 9.33 -17.77
C ARG A 213 -10.10 8.28 -18.54
N VAL A 214 -10.94 7.50 -17.89
CA VAL A 214 -11.72 6.46 -18.58
C VAL A 214 -12.63 7.09 -19.63
N GLU A 215 -12.51 6.60 -20.86
CA GLU A 215 -13.41 6.94 -21.97
C GLU A 215 -14.00 5.63 -22.52
N GLY A 216 -15.33 5.58 -22.64
CA GLY A 216 -16.04 4.41 -23.15
C GLY A 216 -16.99 3.79 -22.14
N GLY A 217 -17.18 2.48 -22.20
CA GLY A 217 -18.13 1.74 -21.35
C GLY A 217 -17.44 0.97 -20.20
N SER A 218 -18.21 0.04 -19.60
CA SER A 218 -17.76 -0.77 -18.46
C SER A 218 -16.48 -1.58 -18.73
N VAL A 219 -16.24 -2.00 -19.98
CA VAL A 219 -15.01 -2.71 -20.37
C VAL A 219 -13.79 -1.80 -20.24
N ALA A 220 -13.93 -0.50 -20.58
CA ALA A 220 -12.86 0.47 -20.44
C ALA A 220 -12.52 0.72 -18.95
N VAL A 221 -13.52 0.70 -18.06
CA VAL A 221 -13.31 0.79 -16.61
C VAL A 221 -12.47 -0.38 -16.11
N GLY A 222 -12.80 -1.62 -16.51
CA GLY A 222 -12.03 -2.81 -16.16
C GLY A 222 -10.58 -2.73 -16.63
N LYS A 223 -10.34 -2.27 -17.86
CA LYS A 223 -8.99 -2.07 -18.39
C LYS A 223 -8.23 -1.00 -17.61
N ALA A 224 -8.84 0.16 -17.35
CA ALA A 224 -8.22 1.23 -16.57
C ALA A 224 -7.85 0.78 -15.14
N SER A 225 -8.70 -0.06 -14.52
CA SER A 225 -8.42 -0.66 -13.23
C SER A 225 -7.16 -1.55 -13.27
N THR A 226 -7.03 -2.39 -14.29
CA THR A 226 -5.83 -3.24 -14.48
C THR A 226 -4.58 -2.39 -14.74
N ASP A 227 -4.67 -1.42 -15.66
CA ASP A 227 -3.57 -0.52 -15.99
C ASP A 227 -3.11 0.30 -14.78
N ALA A 228 -4.06 0.72 -13.93
CA ALA A 228 -3.79 1.41 -12.67
C ALA A 228 -2.97 0.55 -11.69
N VAL A 229 -3.38 -0.73 -11.51
CA VAL A 229 -2.66 -1.67 -10.63
C VAL A 229 -1.23 -1.90 -11.15
N VAL A 230 -1.08 -2.19 -12.43
CA VAL A 230 0.25 -2.46 -13.03
C VAL A 230 1.15 -1.23 -12.89
N SER A 231 0.66 -0.06 -13.27
CA SER A 231 1.45 1.17 -13.23
C SER A 231 1.81 1.59 -11.79
N SER A 232 0.85 1.52 -10.85
CA SER A 232 1.12 1.86 -9.46
C SER A 232 2.11 0.87 -8.81
N SER A 233 1.97 -0.44 -9.10
CA SER A 233 2.89 -1.46 -8.59
C SER A 233 4.32 -1.27 -9.13
N MET A 234 4.48 -0.96 -10.41
CA MET A 234 5.81 -0.64 -10.97
C MET A 234 6.44 0.57 -10.32
N LEU A 235 5.65 1.64 -10.10
CA LEU A 235 6.15 2.86 -9.46
C LEU A 235 6.47 2.63 -7.98
N VAL A 236 5.70 1.80 -7.27
CA VAL A 236 5.99 1.40 -5.89
C VAL A 236 7.33 0.67 -5.82
N LEU A 237 7.56 -0.35 -6.66
CA LEU A 237 8.82 -1.09 -6.69
C LEU A 237 10.03 -0.20 -7.02
N PHE A 238 9.86 0.70 -7.99
CA PHE A 238 10.91 1.65 -8.34
C PHE A 238 11.21 2.61 -7.19
N SER A 239 10.17 3.14 -6.55
CA SER A 239 10.32 4.04 -5.39
C SER A 239 10.88 3.33 -4.18
N ASP A 240 10.57 2.04 -3.99
CA ASP A 240 11.10 1.23 -2.90
C ASP A 240 12.62 1.12 -2.96
N LEU A 241 13.17 0.83 -4.14
CA LEU A 241 14.61 0.78 -4.36
C LEU A 241 15.29 2.10 -3.97
N PHE A 242 14.72 3.24 -4.40
CA PHE A 242 15.27 4.55 -4.06
C PHE A 242 15.14 4.87 -2.57
N LEU A 243 13.98 4.62 -1.97
CA LEU A 243 13.74 4.92 -0.56
C LEU A 243 14.59 4.03 0.35
N THR A 244 14.76 2.75 -0.01
CA THR A 244 15.62 1.85 0.75
C THR A 244 17.05 2.35 0.74
N GLN A 245 17.59 2.75 -0.41
CA GLN A 245 18.94 3.26 -0.52
C GLN A 245 19.14 4.63 0.17
N LEU A 246 18.08 5.46 0.19
CA LEU A 246 18.14 6.79 0.82
C LEU A 246 18.05 6.72 2.35
N LEU A 247 17.32 5.75 2.89
CA LEU A 247 17.00 5.62 4.31
C LEU A 247 17.92 4.63 5.04
N SER A 248 18.61 3.74 4.32
CA SER A 248 19.61 2.82 4.89
C SER A 248 20.94 3.54 5.12
#